data_d42227b94d614558b83410c2181bd31d
#
_entry.id   d42227b94d614558b83410c2181bd31d
#
_cell.length_a   1.000
_cell.length_b   1.000
_cell.length_c   1.000
_cell.angle_alpha   90.00
_cell.angle_beta   90.00
_cell.angle_gamma   90.00
#
_symmetry.space_group_name_H-M   'P 1'
#
loop_
_entity.id
_entity.type
_entity.pdbx_description
1 polymer ?
#
loop_
_entity_poly.entity_id
_entity_poly.type
_entity_poly.pdbx_seq_one_letter_code
_entity_poly.pdbx_strand_id
1 'polypeptide(L)'
;MNELATKYNPSEVEDKWYSYWMEHELFRSVPDSREPYTIVIPPPNVTGVLHMGHMLNNTIQDILIRRARMDGKNALWVPGTDHAAIATEAKVVAKLAAEGIKKSSLTREQFLEHAWDWTHKYGGIILEQLKKLGASCDWSRTAFTMDEIRAKSVIKVFVELYRQGLIYRGKRMVNWDPKARTSLSDIEVIYKEEHSKLYYLRYKIAGEDGYAIVATTRPETIMGDTAMCINPNDPKNQHLKGKRVIVPLVNREIPVIEDDYVDIEFGTGCLKVTPAHDMNDYMLGQKHNLETIDIFLSLIHISEPTRRSYIS
;
A
#
# COMPACT_ATOMS: atom_id res chain seq x y z
N MET A 1 -37.08 -18.16 -45.83
CA MET A 1 -35.76 -17.97 -45.15
C MET A 1 -35.51 -16.48 -45.12
N ASN A 2 -35.41 -15.89 -43.95
CA ASN A 2 -35.03 -14.45 -43.86
C ASN A 2 -33.59 -14.35 -44.39
N GLU A 3 -33.35 -13.56 -45.42
CA GLU A 3 -32.02 -13.28 -45.89
C GLU A 3 -31.20 -12.60 -44.76
N LEU A 4 -30.02 -13.11 -44.51
CA LEU A 4 -29.09 -12.48 -43.57
C LEU A 4 -28.64 -11.12 -44.09
N ALA A 5 -28.59 -10.12 -43.20
CA ALA A 5 -28.07 -8.82 -43.58
C ALA A 5 -26.63 -8.92 -44.06
N THR A 6 -26.28 -8.16 -45.09
CA THR A 6 -24.95 -8.15 -45.71
C THR A 6 -23.86 -7.58 -44.81
N LYS A 7 -24.22 -6.87 -43.75
CA LYS A 7 -23.31 -6.32 -42.76
C LYS A 7 -23.84 -6.59 -41.33
N TYR A 8 -22.95 -6.95 -40.42
CA TYR A 8 -23.25 -7.05 -39.02
C TYR A 8 -23.48 -5.68 -38.41
N ASN A 9 -24.63 -5.50 -37.76
CA ASN A 9 -24.94 -4.30 -36.99
C ASN A 9 -25.05 -4.66 -35.49
N PRO A 10 -24.04 -4.30 -34.66
CA PRO A 10 -24.03 -4.65 -33.23
C PRO A 10 -25.29 -4.18 -32.49
N SER A 11 -25.77 -2.97 -32.77
CA SER A 11 -26.92 -2.37 -32.07
C SER A 11 -28.25 -3.13 -32.27
N GLU A 12 -28.37 -3.89 -33.33
CA GLU A 12 -29.58 -4.71 -33.61
C GLU A 12 -29.52 -6.11 -32.97
N VAL A 13 -28.33 -6.55 -32.59
CA VAL A 13 -28.08 -7.95 -32.26
C VAL A 13 -27.66 -8.13 -30.79
N GLU A 14 -26.79 -7.28 -30.28
CA GLU A 14 -26.15 -7.50 -28.98
C GLU A 14 -27.14 -7.44 -27.81
N ASP A 15 -27.95 -6.38 -27.73
CA ASP A 15 -28.92 -6.22 -26.63
C ASP A 15 -29.98 -7.31 -26.65
N LYS A 16 -30.44 -7.73 -27.85
CA LYS A 16 -31.40 -8.77 -28.01
C LYS A 16 -30.89 -10.11 -27.47
N TRP A 17 -29.67 -10.50 -27.86
CA TRP A 17 -29.14 -11.80 -27.44
C TRP A 17 -28.66 -11.78 -25.99
N TYR A 18 -28.15 -10.68 -25.52
CA TYR A 18 -27.75 -10.58 -24.11
C TYR A 18 -28.98 -10.67 -23.19
N SER A 19 -30.08 -9.98 -23.51
CA SER A 19 -31.35 -10.10 -22.78
C SER A 19 -31.86 -11.51 -22.78
N TYR A 20 -31.83 -12.19 -23.93
CA TYR A 20 -32.23 -13.60 -24.04
C TYR A 20 -31.39 -14.50 -23.09
N TRP A 21 -30.08 -14.32 -23.05
CA TRP A 21 -29.20 -15.09 -22.15
C TRP A 21 -29.55 -14.85 -20.68
N MET A 22 -29.87 -13.61 -20.32
CA MET A 22 -30.26 -13.26 -18.95
C MET A 22 -31.60 -13.84 -18.55
N GLU A 23 -32.61 -13.71 -19.40
CA GLU A 23 -33.95 -14.26 -19.16
C GLU A 23 -33.94 -15.80 -18.97
N HIS A 24 -33.08 -16.48 -19.71
CA HIS A 24 -32.92 -17.93 -19.62
C HIS A 24 -31.86 -18.40 -18.62
N GLU A 25 -31.27 -17.49 -17.83
CA GLU A 25 -30.25 -17.78 -16.83
C GLU A 25 -29.08 -18.65 -17.35
N LEU A 26 -28.66 -18.47 -18.63
CA LEU A 26 -27.71 -19.38 -19.29
C LEU A 26 -26.31 -19.39 -18.66
N PHE A 27 -25.98 -18.39 -17.86
CA PHE A 27 -24.68 -18.27 -17.19
C PHE A 27 -24.72 -18.64 -15.71
N ARG A 28 -25.91 -18.98 -15.20
CA ARG A 28 -26.08 -19.40 -13.82
C ARG A 28 -25.44 -20.76 -13.57
N SER A 29 -24.71 -20.88 -12.47
CA SER A 29 -24.10 -22.13 -12.03
C SER A 29 -24.68 -22.56 -10.68
N VAL A 30 -25.17 -23.78 -10.65
CA VAL A 30 -25.66 -24.44 -9.42
C VAL A 30 -24.80 -25.69 -9.22
N PRO A 31 -24.30 -25.98 -8.01
CA PRO A 31 -23.51 -27.18 -7.75
C PRO A 31 -24.25 -28.45 -8.16
N ASP A 32 -23.61 -29.32 -8.94
CA ASP A 32 -24.09 -30.59 -9.40
C ASP A 32 -22.93 -31.63 -9.52
N SER A 33 -23.16 -32.75 -10.18
CA SER A 33 -22.15 -33.82 -10.32
C SER A 33 -21.11 -33.59 -11.39
N ARG A 34 -21.20 -32.51 -12.18
CA ARG A 34 -20.21 -32.18 -13.21
C ARG A 34 -18.91 -31.64 -12.57
N GLU A 35 -17.81 -31.80 -13.28
CA GLU A 35 -16.52 -31.25 -12.88
C GLU A 35 -16.64 -29.73 -12.74
N PRO A 36 -16.31 -29.13 -11.57
CA PRO A 36 -16.39 -27.68 -11.38
C PRO A 36 -15.26 -26.95 -12.08
N TYR A 37 -15.58 -25.81 -12.70
CA TYR A 37 -14.60 -24.87 -13.27
C TYR A 37 -14.99 -23.47 -12.87
N THR A 38 -14.22 -22.84 -11.99
CA THR A 38 -14.56 -21.53 -11.43
C THR A 38 -13.47 -20.49 -11.70
N ILE A 39 -13.89 -19.33 -12.22
CA ILE A 39 -13.09 -18.12 -12.28
C ILE A 39 -13.75 -17.06 -11.39
N VAL A 40 -12.96 -16.40 -10.56
CA VAL A 40 -13.36 -15.17 -9.88
C VAL A 40 -12.73 -14.01 -10.66
N ILE A 41 -13.58 -13.09 -11.13
CA ILE A 41 -13.08 -11.92 -11.87
C ILE A 41 -12.08 -11.14 -10.99
N PRO A 42 -10.92 -10.69 -11.50
CA PRO A 42 -10.17 -9.63 -10.84
C PRO A 42 -11.06 -8.39 -10.78
N PRO A 43 -11.58 -8.02 -9.59
CA PRO A 43 -12.66 -7.03 -9.52
C PRO A 43 -12.16 -5.66 -9.94
N PRO A 44 -12.73 -5.03 -10.98
CA PRO A 44 -12.34 -3.69 -11.37
C PRO A 44 -12.57 -2.67 -10.26
N ASN A 45 -11.64 -1.74 -10.11
CA ASN A 45 -11.73 -0.63 -9.18
C ASN A 45 -12.83 0.34 -9.61
N VAL A 46 -13.67 0.81 -8.68
CA VAL A 46 -14.73 1.80 -8.95
C VAL A 46 -14.18 3.22 -9.14
N THR A 47 -13.04 3.36 -9.81
CA THR A 47 -12.36 4.64 -10.06
C THR A 47 -12.82 5.35 -11.33
N GLY A 48 -13.63 4.70 -12.16
CA GLY A 48 -14.11 5.22 -13.44
C GLY A 48 -14.67 4.12 -14.34
N VAL A 49 -14.58 4.34 -15.65
CA VAL A 49 -15.03 3.41 -16.68
C VAL A 49 -13.94 2.38 -17.02
N LEU A 50 -14.34 1.25 -17.61
CA LEU A 50 -13.40 0.24 -18.09
C LEU A 50 -12.57 0.77 -19.28
N HIS A 51 -11.37 0.24 -19.44
CA HIS A 51 -10.46 0.54 -20.54
C HIS A 51 -9.99 -0.76 -21.23
N MET A 52 -9.21 -0.64 -22.33
CA MET A 52 -8.77 -1.78 -23.14
C MET A 52 -8.08 -2.89 -22.36
N GLY A 53 -7.33 -2.57 -21.30
CA GLY A 53 -6.72 -3.59 -20.43
C GLY A 53 -7.75 -4.47 -19.72
N HIS A 54 -8.86 -3.89 -19.27
CA HIS A 54 -9.98 -4.64 -18.70
C HIS A 54 -10.66 -5.50 -19.76
N MET A 55 -10.85 -4.97 -20.99
CA MET A 55 -11.44 -5.73 -22.08
C MET A 55 -10.61 -6.97 -22.39
N LEU A 56 -9.29 -6.83 -22.56
CA LEU A 56 -8.38 -7.95 -22.84
C LEU A 56 -8.47 -9.01 -21.73
N ASN A 57 -8.33 -8.60 -20.49
CA ASN A 57 -8.37 -9.51 -19.34
C ASN A 57 -9.70 -10.28 -19.28
N ASN A 58 -10.84 -9.58 -19.37
CA ASN A 58 -12.14 -10.20 -19.28
C ASN A 58 -12.48 -11.07 -20.51
N THR A 59 -12.03 -10.69 -21.71
CA THR A 59 -12.22 -11.51 -22.90
C THR A 59 -11.52 -12.86 -22.76
N ILE A 60 -10.29 -12.90 -22.25
CA ILE A 60 -9.55 -14.15 -22.01
C ILE A 60 -10.32 -15.04 -21.02
N GLN A 61 -10.80 -14.47 -19.93
CA GLN A 61 -11.61 -15.22 -18.93
C GLN A 61 -12.91 -15.74 -19.54
N ASP A 62 -13.60 -14.93 -20.35
CA ASP A 62 -14.85 -15.33 -20.99
C ASP A 62 -14.64 -16.48 -21.97
N ILE A 63 -13.55 -16.46 -22.75
CA ILE A 63 -13.18 -17.57 -23.63
C ILE A 63 -12.98 -18.86 -22.84
N LEU A 64 -12.26 -18.81 -21.73
CA LEU A 64 -12.00 -19.98 -20.88
C LEU A 64 -13.29 -20.54 -20.26
N ILE A 65 -14.16 -19.67 -19.74
CA ILE A 65 -15.44 -20.07 -19.16
C ILE A 65 -16.38 -20.66 -20.20
N ARG A 66 -16.47 -20.06 -21.38
CA ARG A 66 -17.28 -20.60 -22.51
C ARG A 66 -16.75 -21.94 -22.94
N ARG A 67 -15.43 -22.10 -23.04
CA ARG A 67 -14.80 -23.38 -23.36
C ARG A 67 -15.15 -24.45 -22.33
N ALA A 68 -15.04 -24.14 -21.04
CA ALA A 68 -15.38 -25.07 -19.97
C ALA A 68 -16.86 -25.52 -20.03
N ARG A 69 -17.80 -24.61 -20.38
CA ARG A 69 -19.22 -24.98 -20.61
C ARG A 69 -19.38 -25.91 -21.80
N MET A 70 -18.65 -25.66 -22.90
CA MET A 70 -18.69 -26.52 -24.08
C MET A 70 -18.10 -27.90 -23.80
N ASP A 71 -17.13 -28.01 -22.89
CA ASP A 71 -16.56 -29.28 -22.43
C ASP A 71 -17.44 -29.99 -21.40
N GLY A 72 -18.65 -29.49 -21.12
CA GLY A 72 -19.65 -30.09 -20.23
C GLY A 72 -19.40 -29.87 -18.73
N LYS A 73 -18.46 -28.98 -18.37
CA LYS A 73 -18.18 -28.67 -16.95
C LYS A 73 -19.25 -27.79 -16.32
N ASN A 74 -19.35 -27.82 -14.99
CA ASN A 74 -20.12 -26.84 -14.23
C ASN A 74 -19.28 -25.57 -14.09
N ALA A 75 -19.44 -24.65 -15.04
CA ALA A 75 -18.59 -23.49 -15.16
C ALA A 75 -19.22 -22.25 -14.50
N LEU A 76 -18.52 -21.67 -13.53
CA LEU A 76 -18.90 -20.48 -12.79
C LEU A 76 -17.92 -19.35 -13.02
N TRP A 77 -18.39 -18.20 -13.49
CA TRP A 77 -17.62 -16.97 -13.51
C TRP A 77 -18.27 -15.94 -12.59
N VAL A 78 -17.59 -15.62 -11.47
CA VAL A 78 -18.10 -14.74 -10.43
C VAL A 78 -17.72 -13.29 -10.75
N PRO A 79 -18.69 -12.39 -11.02
CA PRO A 79 -18.44 -10.97 -11.25
C PRO A 79 -18.33 -10.19 -9.94
N GLY A 80 -17.69 -9.01 -10.00
CA GLY A 80 -17.64 -8.10 -8.86
C GLY A 80 -16.89 -6.82 -9.16
N THR A 81 -16.88 -5.90 -8.19
CA THR A 81 -16.17 -4.64 -8.24
C THR A 81 -15.40 -4.39 -6.92
N ASP A 82 -14.32 -3.61 -7.00
CA ASP A 82 -13.49 -3.27 -5.85
C ASP A 82 -13.68 -1.80 -5.47
N HIS A 83 -13.79 -1.53 -4.17
CA HIS A 83 -13.87 -0.19 -3.62
C HIS A 83 -12.56 0.62 -3.78
N ALA A 84 -11.43 -0.04 -3.96
CA ALA A 84 -10.09 0.54 -4.26
C ALA A 84 -9.66 1.71 -3.36
N ALA A 85 -10.19 1.80 -2.16
CA ALA A 85 -9.87 2.75 -1.08
C ALA A 85 -9.27 4.10 -1.54
N ILE A 86 -7.93 4.27 -1.45
CA ILE A 86 -7.21 5.52 -1.74
C ILE A 86 -7.46 6.02 -3.17
N ALA A 87 -7.48 5.13 -4.16
CA ALA A 87 -7.67 5.53 -5.56
C ALA A 87 -9.07 6.10 -5.81
N THR A 88 -10.09 5.49 -5.21
CA THR A 88 -11.48 6.01 -5.26
C THR A 88 -11.61 7.31 -4.49
N GLU A 89 -11.01 7.40 -3.29
CA GLU A 89 -10.98 8.64 -2.52
C GLU A 89 -10.35 9.79 -3.30
N ALA A 90 -9.23 9.57 -3.97
CA ALA A 90 -8.58 10.58 -4.80
C ALA A 90 -9.50 11.10 -5.93
N LYS A 91 -10.29 10.22 -6.55
CA LYS A 91 -11.28 10.60 -7.57
C LYS A 91 -12.43 11.44 -6.99
N VAL A 92 -12.95 11.03 -5.81
CA VAL A 92 -14.00 11.79 -5.11
C VAL A 92 -13.49 13.17 -4.71
N VAL A 93 -12.29 13.26 -4.15
CA VAL A 93 -11.66 14.55 -3.78
C VAL A 93 -11.45 15.44 -4.99
N ALA A 94 -10.99 14.90 -6.12
CA ALA A 94 -10.82 15.66 -7.36
C ALA A 94 -12.16 16.18 -7.90
N LYS A 95 -13.24 15.39 -7.85
CA LYS A 95 -14.59 15.81 -8.21
C LYS A 95 -15.06 16.95 -7.31
N LEU A 96 -14.96 16.79 -5.99
CA LEU A 96 -15.36 17.81 -5.03
C LEU A 96 -14.59 19.12 -5.23
N ALA A 97 -13.28 19.04 -5.48
CA ALA A 97 -12.45 20.21 -5.77
C ALA A 97 -12.90 20.94 -7.04
N ALA A 98 -13.31 20.23 -8.09
CA ALA A 98 -13.88 20.82 -9.29
C ALA A 98 -15.24 21.53 -9.05
N GLU A 99 -15.98 21.08 -8.04
CA GLU A 99 -17.22 21.67 -7.55
C GLU A 99 -16.97 22.80 -6.51
N GLY A 100 -15.70 23.13 -6.21
CA GLY A 100 -15.31 24.16 -5.24
C GLY A 100 -15.38 23.71 -3.78
N ILE A 101 -15.58 22.43 -3.52
CA ILE A 101 -15.70 21.86 -2.16
C ILE A 101 -14.35 21.29 -1.72
N LYS A 102 -13.85 21.74 -0.57
CA LYS A 102 -12.62 21.18 0.03
C LYS A 102 -12.96 20.01 0.94
N LYS A 103 -12.26 18.88 0.82
CA LYS A 103 -12.44 17.73 1.72
C LYS A 103 -12.35 18.15 3.20
N SER A 104 -11.44 19.06 3.56
CA SER A 104 -11.26 19.55 4.93
C SER A 104 -12.44 20.34 5.49
N SER A 105 -13.40 20.76 4.68
CA SER A 105 -14.63 21.44 5.14
C SER A 105 -15.79 20.48 5.38
N LEU A 106 -15.61 19.18 5.09
CA LEU A 106 -16.64 18.16 5.27
C LEU A 106 -16.38 17.34 6.54
N THR A 107 -17.47 16.88 7.17
CA THR A 107 -17.39 15.83 8.18
C THR A 107 -17.09 14.50 7.49
N ARG A 108 -16.72 13.48 8.30
CA ARG A 108 -16.49 12.12 7.78
C ARG A 108 -17.75 11.55 7.12
N GLU A 109 -18.90 11.77 7.71
CA GLU A 109 -20.20 11.28 7.24
C GLU A 109 -20.54 11.92 5.89
N GLN A 110 -20.40 13.25 5.78
CA GLN A 110 -20.63 13.96 4.52
C GLN A 110 -19.70 13.49 3.40
N PHE A 111 -18.43 13.27 3.72
CA PHE A 111 -17.48 12.73 2.74
C PHE A 111 -17.86 11.30 2.31
N LEU A 112 -18.31 10.44 3.23
CA LEU A 112 -18.76 9.08 2.92
C LEU A 112 -20.00 9.07 2.02
N GLU A 113 -20.93 10.01 2.17
CA GLU A 113 -22.08 10.14 1.24
C GLU A 113 -21.58 10.35 -0.20
N HIS A 114 -20.67 11.30 -0.41
CA HIS A 114 -20.07 11.51 -1.74
C HIS A 114 -19.31 10.29 -2.26
N ALA A 115 -18.61 9.56 -1.39
CA ALA A 115 -17.89 8.34 -1.76
C ALA A 115 -18.84 7.20 -2.14
N TRP A 116 -19.96 7.04 -1.44
CA TRP A 116 -20.99 6.06 -1.79
C TRP A 116 -21.72 6.42 -3.09
N ASP A 117 -22.05 7.69 -3.31
CA ASP A 117 -22.66 8.16 -4.58
C ASP A 117 -21.73 7.85 -5.76
N TRP A 118 -20.43 8.10 -5.60
CA TRP A 118 -19.42 7.74 -6.60
C TRP A 118 -19.42 6.23 -6.87
N THR A 119 -19.37 5.43 -5.81
CA THR A 119 -19.30 3.97 -5.88
C THR A 119 -20.54 3.38 -6.55
N HIS A 120 -21.73 3.83 -6.21
CA HIS A 120 -22.98 3.38 -6.83
C HIS A 120 -23.00 3.74 -8.32
N LYS A 121 -22.62 4.96 -8.66
CA LYS A 121 -22.58 5.41 -10.05
C LYS A 121 -21.62 4.58 -10.90
N TYR A 122 -20.36 4.52 -10.52
CA TYR A 122 -19.33 3.87 -11.34
C TYR A 122 -19.33 2.35 -11.24
N GLY A 123 -19.70 1.78 -10.11
CA GLY A 123 -19.93 0.35 -9.98
C GLY A 123 -21.01 -0.15 -10.94
N GLY A 124 -22.14 0.56 -11.05
CA GLY A 124 -23.18 0.26 -12.01
C GLY A 124 -22.70 0.34 -13.47
N ILE A 125 -21.97 1.42 -13.83
CA ILE A 125 -21.43 1.60 -15.19
C ILE A 125 -20.47 0.45 -15.55
N ILE A 126 -19.58 0.04 -14.64
CA ILE A 126 -18.64 -1.06 -14.87
C ILE A 126 -19.37 -2.36 -15.18
N LEU A 127 -20.38 -2.71 -14.41
CA LEU A 127 -21.15 -3.94 -14.62
C LEU A 127 -21.90 -3.91 -15.95
N GLU A 128 -22.49 -2.77 -16.32
CA GLU A 128 -23.14 -2.63 -17.63
C GLU A 128 -22.15 -2.69 -18.79
N GLN A 129 -20.94 -2.13 -18.65
CA GLN A 129 -19.89 -2.26 -19.65
C GLN A 129 -19.43 -3.71 -19.83
N LEU A 130 -19.35 -4.51 -18.75
CA LEU A 130 -19.04 -5.93 -18.84
C LEU A 130 -20.17 -6.69 -19.57
N LYS A 131 -21.42 -6.35 -19.34
CA LYS A 131 -22.54 -6.92 -20.07
C LYS A 131 -22.49 -6.57 -21.56
N LYS A 132 -22.18 -5.32 -21.90
CA LYS A 132 -21.99 -4.88 -23.29
C LYS A 132 -20.81 -5.57 -24.00
N LEU A 133 -19.77 -5.92 -23.24
CA LEU A 133 -18.67 -6.75 -23.74
C LEU A 133 -19.10 -8.21 -24.02
N GLY A 134 -20.30 -8.61 -23.59
CA GLY A 134 -20.82 -9.96 -23.73
C GLY A 134 -20.34 -10.93 -22.65
N ALA A 135 -19.82 -10.43 -21.53
CA ALA A 135 -19.28 -11.26 -20.46
C ALA A 135 -20.31 -12.25 -19.92
N SER A 136 -19.98 -13.54 -19.92
CA SER A 136 -20.86 -14.63 -19.51
C SER A 136 -20.76 -14.97 -18.02
N CYS A 137 -20.83 -13.93 -17.17
CA CYS A 137 -20.80 -14.04 -15.72
C CYS A 137 -22.12 -14.58 -15.14
N ASP A 138 -22.04 -15.26 -14.00
CA ASP A 138 -23.22 -15.52 -13.16
C ASP A 138 -23.54 -14.25 -12.35
N TRP A 139 -24.38 -13.39 -12.93
CA TRP A 139 -24.72 -12.07 -12.36
C TRP A 139 -25.50 -12.17 -11.04
N SER A 140 -26.12 -13.31 -10.73
CA SER A 140 -26.78 -13.53 -9.44
C SER A 140 -25.78 -13.55 -8.27
N ARG A 141 -24.49 -13.75 -8.58
CA ARG A 141 -23.38 -13.77 -7.62
C ARG A 141 -22.52 -12.51 -7.63
N THR A 142 -23.03 -11.43 -8.23
CA THR A 142 -22.31 -10.14 -8.24
C THR A 142 -21.91 -9.73 -6.83
N ALA A 143 -20.66 -9.36 -6.66
CA ALA A 143 -20.08 -9.03 -5.38
C ALA A 143 -19.41 -7.65 -5.39
N PHE A 144 -19.41 -6.99 -4.24
CA PHE A 144 -18.62 -5.79 -3.99
C PHE A 144 -17.76 -6.00 -2.76
N THR A 145 -16.50 -5.56 -2.81
CA THR A 145 -15.53 -5.83 -1.73
C THR A 145 -15.93 -5.26 -0.36
N MET A 146 -16.83 -4.26 -0.31
CA MET A 146 -17.36 -3.70 0.93
C MET A 146 -18.84 -4.04 1.19
N ASP A 147 -19.41 -5.04 0.50
CA ASP A 147 -20.75 -5.48 0.84
C ASP A 147 -20.81 -6.10 2.25
N GLU A 148 -22.01 -6.22 2.80
CA GLU A 148 -22.23 -6.65 4.20
C GLU A 148 -21.62 -8.02 4.50
N ILE A 149 -21.72 -8.97 3.56
CA ILE A 149 -21.22 -10.34 3.76
C ILE A 149 -19.71 -10.34 3.83
N ARG A 150 -19.05 -9.59 2.93
CA ARG A 150 -17.59 -9.51 2.88
C ARG A 150 -17.02 -8.69 4.02
N ALA A 151 -17.68 -7.60 4.38
CA ALA A 151 -17.31 -6.82 5.56
C ALA A 151 -17.34 -7.67 6.85
N LYS A 152 -18.39 -8.45 7.06
CA LYS A 152 -18.49 -9.39 8.19
C LYS A 152 -17.38 -10.45 8.16
N SER A 153 -17.05 -10.97 6.97
CA SER A 153 -15.99 -11.98 6.80
C SER A 153 -14.61 -11.41 7.15
N VAL A 154 -14.32 -10.18 6.70
CA VAL A 154 -13.06 -9.50 7.03
C VAL A 154 -12.92 -9.28 8.53
N ILE A 155 -13.98 -8.79 9.19
CA ILE A 155 -13.98 -8.57 10.65
C ILE A 155 -13.77 -9.90 11.39
N LYS A 156 -14.45 -10.96 10.95
CA LYS A 156 -14.31 -12.30 11.57
C LYS A 156 -12.86 -12.77 11.50
N VAL A 157 -12.25 -12.73 10.31
CA VAL A 157 -10.86 -13.16 10.11
C VAL A 157 -9.90 -12.29 10.93
N PHE A 158 -10.09 -10.97 10.97
CA PHE A 158 -9.29 -10.08 11.79
C PHE A 158 -9.33 -10.48 13.28
N VAL A 159 -10.53 -10.74 13.81
CA VAL A 159 -10.69 -11.14 15.22
C VAL A 159 -10.03 -12.50 15.51
N GLU A 160 -10.15 -13.45 14.58
CA GLU A 160 -9.52 -14.77 14.74
C GLU A 160 -7.99 -14.67 14.73
N LEU A 161 -7.41 -13.89 13.82
CA LEU A 161 -5.96 -13.65 13.76
C LEU A 161 -5.45 -12.91 15.00
N TYR A 162 -6.23 -11.96 15.51
CA TYR A 162 -5.91 -11.27 16.77
C TYR A 162 -5.88 -12.25 17.94
N ARG A 163 -6.88 -13.13 18.06
CA ARG A 163 -6.93 -14.15 19.10
C ARG A 163 -5.78 -15.16 19.05
N GLN A 164 -5.26 -15.41 17.85
CA GLN A 164 -4.07 -16.25 17.65
C GLN A 164 -2.74 -15.52 17.90
N GLY A 165 -2.78 -14.22 18.23
CA GLY A 165 -1.58 -13.40 18.44
C GLY A 165 -0.84 -13.02 17.15
N LEU A 166 -1.42 -13.30 15.97
CA LEU A 166 -0.82 -12.98 14.66
C LEU A 166 -1.01 -11.51 14.28
N ILE A 167 -2.05 -10.87 14.83
CA ILE A 167 -2.28 -9.44 14.72
C ILE A 167 -2.12 -8.81 16.09
N TYR A 168 -1.32 -7.77 16.18
CA TYR A 168 -1.11 -7.00 17.40
C TYR A 168 -0.94 -5.51 17.07
N ARG A 169 -1.18 -4.66 18.06
CA ARG A 169 -0.93 -3.22 17.93
C ARG A 169 0.53 -2.93 18.27
N GLY A 170 1.26 -2.34 17.33
CA GLY A 170 2.66 -1.97 17.54
C GLY A 170 3.08 -0.86 16.59
N LYS A 171 4.23 -0.25 16.90
CA LYS A 171 4.88 0.72 16.00
C LYS A 171 5.72 -0.02 14.98
N ARG A 172 5.72 0.44 13.74
CA ARG A 172 6.56 -0.03 12.64
C ARG A 172 7.07 1.15 11.83
N MET A 173 8.28 1.02 11.32
CA MET A 173 8.78 1.95 10.30
C MET A 173 8.00 1.73 9.01
N VAL A 174 7.56 2.82 8.38
CA VAL A 174 6.82 2.79 7.11
C VAL A 174 7.30 3.91 6.19
N ASN A 175 7.18 3.70 4.88
CA ASN A 175 7.28 4.78 3.93
C ASN A 175 6.01 5.63 4.02
N TRP A 176 6.15 6.95 4.11
CA TRP A 176 5.04 7.86 4.34
C TRP A 176 5.02 9.01 3.35
N ASP A 177 3.85 9.27 2.75
CA ASP A 177 3.62 10.48 1.96
C ASP A 177 2.94 11.57 2.83
N PRO A 178 3.66 12.65 3.18
CA PRO A 178 3.11 13.71 4.01
C PRO A 178 2.02 14.54 3.31
N LYS A 179 1.99 14.54 1.97
CA LYS A 179 0.95 15.23 1.19
C LYS A 179 -0.34 14.44 1.15
N ALA A 180 -0.25 13.16 0.84
CA ALA A 180 -1.39 12.24 0.85
C ALA A 180 -1.78 11.80 2.26
N ARG A 181 -0.89 11.95 3.26
CA ARG A 181 -1.06 11.52 4.66
C ARG A 181 -1.39 10.03 4.77
N THR A 182 -0.62 9.22 4.06
CA THR A 182 -0.77 7.76 4.04
C THR A 182 0.58 7.06 3.99
N SER A 183 0.61 5.82 4.45
CA SER A 183 1.72 4.92 4.22
C SER A 183 1.75 4.50 2.75
N LEU A 184 2.97 4.23 2.26
CA LEU A 184 3.22 3.72 0.91
C LEU A 184 3.78 2.30 1.01
N SER A 185 3.42 1.47 0.05
CA SER A 185 4.07 0.17 -0.15
C SER A 185 5.50 0.37 -0.67
N ASP A 186 6.41 -0.53 -0.31
CA ASP A 186 7.80 -0.46 -0.77
C ASP A 186 7.92 -0.49 -2.31
N ILE A 187 6.99 -1.15 -2.99
CA ILE A 187 6.94 -1.19 -4.46
C ILE A 187 6.51 0.14 -5.10
N GLU A 188 5.90 1.03 -4.35
CA GLU A 188 5.48 2.37 -4.81
C GLU A 188 6.59 3.41 -4.63
N VAL A 189 7.65 3.07 -3.91
CA VAL A 189 8.77 3.98 -3.62
C VAL A 189 9.73 4.02 -4.80
N ILE A 190 9.89 5.19 -5.40
CA ILE A 190 10.85 5.44 -6.47
C ILE A 190 12.12 6.02 -5.88
N TYR A 191 13.23 5.28 -5.99
CA TYR A 191 14.53 5.74 -5.54
C TYR A 191 15.16 6.67 -6.57
N LYS A 192 15.64 7.84 -6.10
CA LYS A 192 16.38 8.80 -6.92
C LYS A 192 17.72 9.08 -6.28
N GLU A 193 18.77 9.16 -7.10
CA GLU A 193 20.06 9.64 -6.65
C GLU A 193 20.01 11.16 -6.52
N GLU A 194 20.47 11.67 -5.38
CA GLU A 194 20.56 13.10 -5.10
C GLU A 194 21.95 13.44 -4.56
N HIS A 195 22.51 14.55 -5.03
CA HIS A 195 23.75 15.08 -4.46
C HIS A 195 23.48 15.63 -3.07
N SER A 196 24.06 14.99 -2.06
CA SER A 196 23.94 15.38 -0.67
C SER A 196 25.31 15.74 -0.08
N LYS A 197 25.30 16.36 1.09
CA LYS A 197 26.52 16.67 1.86
C LYS A 197 26.69 15.66 2.97
N LEU A 198 27.93 15.28 3.22
CA LEU A 198 28.29 14.48 4.38
C LEU A 198 28.75 15.42 5.49
N TYR A 199 28.08 15.39 6.63
CA TYR A 199 28.36 16.24 7.78
C TYR A 199 29.12 15.45 8.83
N TYR A 200 30.19 16.03 9.37
CA TYR A 200 31.02 15.45 10.42
C TYR A 200 30.65 16.07 11.76
N LEU A 201 30.15 15.23 12.68
CA LEU A 201 29.68 15.64 13.99
C LEU A 201 30.61 15.08 15.08
N ARG A 202 30.91 15.90 16.11
CA ARG A 202 31.75 15.53 17.24
C ARG A 202 30.88 15.21 18.46
N TYR A 203 31.06 14.02 18.99
CA TYR A 203 30.45 13.58 20.26
C TYR A 203 31.55 13.52 21.30
N LYS A 204 31.40 14.29 22.39
CA LYS A 204 32.34 14.24 23.50
C LYS A 204 32.31 12.85 24.15
N ILE A 205 33.48 12.29 24.47
CA ILE A 205 33.54 11.03 25.19
C ILE A 205 33.20 11.30 26.65
N ALA A 206 32.33 10.54 27.27
CA ALA A 206 31.92 10.74 28.63
C ALA A 206 33.05 10.37 29.60
N GLY A 207 33.33 11.25 30.55
CA GLY A 207 34.32 11.01 31.59
C GLY A 207 35.81 11.20 31.21
N GLU A 208 36.11 11.55 29.95
CA GLU A 208 37.47 11.77 29.50
C GLU A 208 37.57 12.88 28.43
N ASP A 209 38.81 13.35 28.18
CA ASP A 209 39.05 14.28 27.11
C ASP A 209 39.09 13.54 25.76
N GLY A 210 38.34 14.04 24.80
CA GLY A 210 38.33 13.47 23.45
C GLY A 210 36.95 13.51 22.81
N TYR A 211 36.94 13.16 21.54
CA TYR A 211 35.71 13.14 20.72
C TYR A 211 35.64 11.90 19.84
N ALA A 212 34.51 11.31 19.74
CA ALA A 212 34.15 10.42 18.63
C ALA A 212 33.55 11.25 17.48
N ILE A 213 33.91 10.93 16.25
CA ILE A 213 33.43 11.67 15.07
C ILE A 213 32.60 10.76 14.21
N VAL A 214 31.34 11.14 13.96
CA VAL A 214 30.48 10.46 13.01
C VAL A 214 30.31 11.26 11.74
N ALA A 215 30.11 10.55 10.61
CA ALA A 215 29.74 11.12 9.34
C ALA A 215 28.28 10.78 9.03
N THR A 216 27.45 11.78 8.75
CA THR A 216 26.02 11.59 8.47
C THR A 216 25.54 12.50 7.34
N THR A 217 24.61 12.01 6.56
CA THR A 217 23.85 12.82 5.58
C THR A 217 22.64 13.50 6.19
N ARG A 218 22.24 13.13 7.43
CA ARG A 218 21.03 13.60 8.12
C ARG A 218 21.35 14.16 9.52
N PRO A 219 22.03 15.30 9.60
CA PRO A 219 22.41 15.90 10.89
C PRO A 219 21.20 16.33 11.73
N GLU A 220 20.04 16.57 11.12
CA GLU A 220 18.79 16.96 11.78
C GLU A 220 18.28 15.92 12.77
N THR A 221 18.66 14.64 12.61
CA THR A 221 18.15 13.55 13.47
C THR A 221 18.99 13.33 14.74
N ILE A 222 20.08 14.07 14.92
CA ILE A 222 21.04 13.87 16.02
C ILE A 222 20.40 13.86 17.43
N MET A 223 19.38 14.65 17.65
CA MET A 223 18.71 14.74 18.95
C MET A 223 17.96 13.45 19.34
N GLY A 224 17.67 12.58 18.36
CA GLY A 224 17.05 11.27 18.54
C GLY A 224 18.05 10.12 18.68
N ASP A 225 19.34 10.38 18.68
CA ASP A 225 20.36 9.32 18.77
C ASP A 225 20.30 8.61 20.13
N THR A 226 20.34 7.29 20.10
CA THR A 226 20.29 6.45 21.30
C THR A 226 21.52 5.55 21.46
N ALA A 227 22.35 5.42 20.42
CA ALA A 227 23.66 4.80 20.49
C ALA A 227 24.59 5.36 19.42
N MET A 228 25.87 5.11 19.61
CA MET A 228 26.89 5.17 18.55
C MET A 228 27.33 3.73 18.25
N CYS A 229 27.45 3.37 16.99
CA CYS A 229 27.85 2.03 16.59
C CYS A 229 29.23 2.05 15.91
N ILE A 230 30.08 1.10 16.26
CA ILE A 230 31.39 0.87 15.66
C ILE A 230 31.49 -0.59 15.19
N ASN A 231 32.31 -0.85 14.18
CA ASN A 231 32.60 -2.23 13.80
C ASN A 231 33.62 -2.85 14.80
N PRO A 232 33.36 -4.04 15.35
CA PRO A 232 34.27 -4.69 16.29
C PRO A 232 35.68 -4.96 15.72
N ASN A 233 35.82 -4.99 14.39
CA ASN A 233 37.09 -5.21 13.70
C ASN A 233 37.77 -3.95 13.20
N ASP A 234 37.22 -2.77 13.48
CA ASP A 234 37.83 -1.49 13.05
C ASP A 234 38.93 -1.03 14.01
N PRO A 235 40.21 -1.09 13.62
CA PRO A 235 41.30 -0.69 14.51
C PRO A 235 41.30 0.82 14.84
N LYS A 236 40.69 1.67 13.99
CA LYS A 236 40.63 3.11 14.19
C LYS A 236 39.76 3.49 15.39
N ASN A 237 38.67 2.78 15.59
CA ASN A 237 37.64 3.09 16.57
C ASN A 237 37.64 2.17 17.80
N GLN A 238 38.58 1.22 17.92
CA GLN A 238 38.71 0.31 19.08
C GLN A 238 38.79 1.02 20.44
N HIS A 239 39.37 2.23 20.45
CA HIS A 239 39.47 3.04 21.65
C HIS A 239 38.12 3.51 22.22
N LEU A 240 37.04 3.43 21.43
CA LEU A 240 35.67 3.79 21.82
C LEU A 240 34.91 2.60 22.44
N LYS A 241 35.40 1.39 22.33
CA LYS A 241 34.76 0.17 22.82
C LYS A 241 34.41 0.26 24.29
N GLY A 242 33.16 -0.04 24.65
CA GLY A 242 32.67 -0.01 26.01
C GLY A 242 32.51 1.37 26.63
N LYS A 243 32.77 2.44 25.87
CA LYS A 243 32.60 3.83 26.34
C LYS A 243 31.18 4.34 26.10
N ARG A 244 30.95 5.52 26.62
CA ARG A 244 29.74 6.31 26.37
C ARG A 244 30.13 7.64 25.72
N VAL A 245 29.25 8.19 24.91
CA VAL A 245 29.42 9.48 24.26
C VAL A 245 28.24 10.40 24.54
N ILE A 246 28.48 11.70 24.46
CA ILE A 246 27.48 12.73 24.76
C ILE A 246 26.93 13.26 23.45
N VAL A 247 25.62 13.11 23.25
CA VAL A 247 24.92 13.66 22.08
C VAL A 247 24.99 15.20 22.14
N PRO A 248 25.53 15.85 21.10
CA PRO A 248 25.54 17.31 21.03
C PRO A 248 24.13 17.91 21.17
N LEU A 249 24.04 19.14 21.64
CA LEU A 249 22.84 19.94 21.86
C LEU A 249 21.95 19.47 23.01
N VAL A 250 21.70 18.16 23.14
CA VAL A 250 20.79 17.59 24.19
C VAL A 250 21.55 17.07 25.41
N ASN A 251 22.87 16.97 25.34
CA ASN A 251 23.75 16.50 26.42
C ASN A 251 23.37 15.13 27.04
N ARG A 252 22.74 14.28 26.23
CA ARG A 252 22.37 12.92 26.65
C ARG A 252 23.56 11.97 26.45
N GLU A 253 23.87 11.18 27.46
CA GLU A 253 24.85 10.11 27.35
C GLU A 253 24.24 8.88 26.69
N ILE A 254 24.89 8.39 25.64
CA ILE A 254 24.52 7.19 24.90
C ILE A 254 25.66 6.17 24.87
N PRO A 255 25.39 4.87 24.83
CA PRO A 255 26.42 3.84 24.74
C PRO A 255 27.07 3.80 23.36
N VAL A 256 28.32 3.36 23.34
CA VAL A 256 28.97 2.87 22.11
C VAL A 256 28.70 1.36 22.04
N ILE A 257 28.02 0.92 21.00
CA ILE A 257 27.72 -0.47 20.70
C ILE A 257 28.61 -0.98 19.57
N GLU A 258 28.75 -2.30 19.47
CA GLU A 258 29.54 -2.96 18.44
C GLU A 258 28.64 -3.76 17.51
N ASP A 259 28.76 -3.55 16.19
CA ASP A 259 28.02 -4.32 15.19
C ASP A 259 28.82 -4.39 13.88
N ASP A 260 28.81 -5.55 13.24
CA ASP A 260 29.43 -5.80 11.94
C ASP A 260 28.71 -5.11 10.78
N TYR A 261 27.53 -4.57 11.03
CA TYR A 261 26.78 -3.75 10.09
C TYR A 261 27.55 -2.47 9.65
N VAL A 262 28.40 -1.95 10.52
CA VAL A 262 29.14 -0.69 10.23
C VAL A 262 30.26 -0.96 9.24
N ASP A 263 30.20 -0.26 8.09
CA ASP A 263 31.26 -0.29 7.09
C ASP A 263 32.47 0.54 7.58
N ILE A 264 33.63 -0.14 7.71
CA ILE A 264 34.90 0.44 8.20
C ILE A 264 35.43 1.50 7.25
N GLU A 265 35.17 1.37 5.94
CA GLU A 265 35.70 2.26 4.90
C GLU A 265 34.79 3.46 4.64
N PHE A 266 33.55 3.41 5.10
CA PHE A 266 32.61 4.51 4.91
C PHE A 266 32.74 5.59 5.99
N GLY A 267 32.96 6.84 5.57
CA GLY A 267 33.00 8.01 6.46
C GLY A 267 34.08 7.93 7.51
N THR A 268 33.72 7.81 8.78
CA THR A 268 34.62 7.70 9.93
C THR A 268 34.73 6.30 10.52
N GLY A 269 33.93 5.33 10.02
CA GLY A 269 33.76 4.03 10.66
C GLY A 269 32.93 4.07 11.95
N CYS A 270 32.39 5.25 12.30
CA CYS A 270 31.44 5.43 13.40
C CYS A 270 30.06 5.80 12.85
N LEU A 271 29.05 5.06 13.25
CA LEU A 271 27.65 5.30 12.87
C LEU A 271 26.88 5.84 14.07
N LYS A 272 26.15 6.95 13.91
CA LYS A 272 25.12 7.35 14.87
C LYS A 272 23.89 6.49 14.67
N VAL A 273 23.22 6.07 15.72
CA VAL A 273 22.04 5.22 15.66
C VAL A 273 20.80 5.95 16.16
N THR A 274 19.87 6.19 15.23
CA THR A 274 18.63 6.92 15.48
C THR A 274 17.41 6.03 15.13
N PRO A 275 17.00 5.11 15.99
CA PRO A 275 16.01 4.06 15.66
C PRO A 275 14.65 4.60 15.20
N ALA A 276 14.27 5.83 15.59
CA ALA A 276 13.02 6.44 15.18
C ALA A 276 13.01 6.99 13.75
N HIS A 277 14.18 7.18 13.10
CA HIS A 277 14.26 7.99 11.88
C HIS A 277 15.06 7.34 10.74
N ASP A 278 15.49 6.10 10.90
CA ASP A 278 16.12 5.30 9.85
C ASP A 278 15.77 3.83 10.02
N MET A 279 15.52 3.13 8.89
CA MET A 279 15.12 1.72 8.91
C MET A 279 16.22 0.80 9.42
N ASN A 280 17.48 1.05 9.01
CA ASN A 280 18.62 0.24 9.43
C ASN A 280 18.92 0.50 10.91
N ASP A 281 18.85 1.76 11.35
CA ASP A 281 19.01 2.14 12.74
C ASP A 281 17.90 1.52 13.62
N TYR A 282 16.67 1.41 13.09
CA TYR A 282 15.58 0.71 13.79
C TYR A 282 15.91 -0.77 14.00
N MET A 283 16.45 -1.44 12.97
CA MET A 283 16.87 -2.85 13.08
C MET A 283 18.00 -3.03 14.09
N LEU A 284 19.01 -2.15 14.06
CA LEU A 284 20.07 -2.10 15.09
C LEU A 284 19.50 -1.83 16.48
N GLY A 285 18.54 -0.92 16.57
CA GLY A 285 17.84 -0.62 17.81
C GLY A 285 17.13 -1.83 18.41
N GLN A 286 16.46 -2.63 17.58
CA GLN A 286 15.83 -3.88 18.02
C GLN A 286 16.88 -4.93 18.46
N LYS A 287 17.96 -5.11 17.68
CA LYS A 287 19.04 -6.07 17.97
C LYS A 287 19.73 -5.75 19.30
N HIS A 288 19.98 -4.48 19.58
CA HIS A 288 20.70 -4.01 20.77
C HIS A 288 19.78 -3.46 21.88
N ASN A 289 18.44 -3.64 21.75
CA ASN A 289 17.44 -3.19 22.70
C ASN A 289 17.58 -1.69 23.07
N LEU A 290 17.76 -0.85 22.05
CA LEU A 290 17.90 0.59 22.21
C LEU A 290 16.54 1.28 22.35
N GLU A 291 16.54 2.42 23.03
CA GLU A 291 15.37 3.30 23.11
C GLU A 291 15.06 3.90 21.73
N THR A 292 13.79 4.09 21.43
CA THR A 292 13.33 4.77 20.22
C THR A 292 12.79 6.15 20.59
N ILE A 293 13.53 7.20 20.25
CA ILE A 293 13.19 8.61 20.58
C ILE A 293 12.74 9.31 19.30
N ASP A 294 11.46 9.57 19.20
CA ASP A 294 10.87 10.36 18.13
C ASP A 294 11.07 11.85 18.40
N ILE A 295 11.69 12.57 17.47
CA ILE A 295 11.97 14.00 17.58
C ILE A 295 11.15 14.86 16.60
N PHE A 296 10.36 14.24 15.73
CA PHE A 296 9.48 14.94 14.80
C PHE A 296 8.03 14.88 15.28
N LEU A 297 7.52 16.00 15.79
CA LEU A 297 6.16 16.10 16.31
C LEU A 297 5.09 15.96 15.22
N SER A 298 5.40 16.34 13.98
CA SER A 298 4.50 16.20 12.84
C SER A 298 5.26 16.32 11.53
N LEU A 299 4.99 15.40 10.61
CA LEU A 299 5.56 15.44 9.27
C LEU A 299 5.00 16.53 8.38
N ILE A 300 3.81 17.01 8.66
CA ILE A 300 3.20 18.10 7.88
C ILE A 300 3.90 19.44 8.12
N HIS A 301 4.78 19.53 9.10
CA HIS A 301 5.56 20.72 9.42
C HIS A 301 7.03 20.63 8.99
N ILE A 302 7.43 19.54 8.30
CA ILE A 302 8.76 19.46 7.69
C ILE A 302 8.70 20.30 6.42
N SER A 303 9.35 21.45 6.44
CA SER A 303 9.30 22.48 5.40
C SER A 303 10.08 22.17 4.12
N GLU A 304 10.74 21.03 4.03
CA GLU A 304 11.56 20.63 2.88
C GLU A 304 10.93 19.46 2.13
N PRO A 305 10.34 19.67 0.94
CA PRO A 305 9.66 18.61 0.18
C PRO A 305 10.60 17.61 -0.50
N THR A 306 11.90 17.76 -0.37
CA THR A 306 12.91 17.00 -1.11
C THR A 306 13.52 15.85 -0.34
N ARG A 307 13.13 15.60 0.91
CA ARG A 307 13.70 14.52 1.72
C ARG A 307 12.67 13.46 2.06
N ARG A 308 13.03 12.21 1.79
CA ARG A 308 12.30 11.04 2.24
C ARG A 308 12.16 11.11 3.75
N SER A 309 10.96 11.22 4.24
CA SER A 309 10.68 11.06 5.65
C SER A 309 10.23 9.64 5.88
N TYR A 310 11.07 8.87 6.56
CA TYR A 310 10.65 7.64 7.20
C TYR A 310 10.01 8.00 8.52
N ILE A 311 8.89 7.38 8.85
CA ILE A 311 8.21 7.60 10.11
C ILE A 311 7.91 6.29 10.78
N SER A 312 8.14 6.28 12.06
CA SER A 312 7.74 5.20 12.95
C SER A 312 6.25 5.28 13.33
#